data_d7e0a966c91f452566cfc3e9518efefc
#
_entry.id   d7e0a966c91f452566cfc3e9518efefc
#
_cell.length_a   1.000
_cell.length_b   1.000
_cell.length_c   1.000
_cell.angle_alpha   90.00
_cell.angle_beta   90.00
_cell.angle_gamma   90.00
#
_symmetry.space_group_name_H-M   'P 1'
#
loop_
_entity.id
_entity.type
_entity.pdbx_description
1 polymer ?
#
loop_
_entity_poly.entity_id
_entity_poly.type
_entity_poly.pdbx_seq_one_letter_code
_entity_poly.pdbx_strand_id
1 'polypeptide(L)'
;MTEQTLSAIDARILAALQQDGRTTNQTLADGIGMSASPCWRRVRQLEEHKVIQGYRAVLDRRKIGLGVLVFVRVTIDRHSEVEARKFEQEVMALEDVVACYSIGGDADFLLQVVSRDLDTFADFAMSVIRRLTGIKEMQSMFV
;
A
#
# COMPACT_ATOMS: atom_id res chain seq x y z
N MET A 1 16.27 -2.53 -17.36
CA MET A 1 15.49 -3.42 -16.47
C MET A 1 14.89 -4.49 -17.36
N THR A 2 15.37 -5.72 -17.27
CA THR A 2 14.81 -6.85 -18.04
C THR A 2 13.43 -7.15 -17.47
N GLU A 3 12.38 -6.92 -18.26
CA GLU A 3 11.03 -7.39 -17.94
C GLU A 3 11.11 -8.92 -17.78
N GLN A 4 10.97 -9.37 -16.54
CA GLN A 4 10.92 -10.80 -16.26
C GLN A 4 9.53 -11.29 -16.69
N THR A 5 9.48 -11.95 -17.85
CA THR A 5 8.23 -12.53 -18.35
C THR A 5 7.77 -13.62 -17.38
N LEU A 6 6.70 -13.36 -16.63
CA LEU A 6 6.09 -14.33 -15.74
C LEU A 6 5.54 -15.52 -16.54
N SER A 7 5.89 -16.73 -16.13
CA SER A 7 5.32 -17.93 -16.73
C SER A 7 3.86 -18.12 -16.27
N ALA A 8 3.09 -18.91 -17.01
CA ALA A 8 1.72 -19.27 -16.62
C ALA A 8 1.68 -19.96 -15.24
N ILE A 9 2.73 -20.70 -14.88
CA ILE A 9 2.86 -21.35 -13.57
C ILE A 9 3.10 -20.28 -12.48
N ASP A 10 3.97 -19.31 -12.72
CA ASP A 10 4.22 -18.23 -11.77
C ASP A 10 2.96 -17.41 -11.52
N ALA A 11 2.17 -17.12 -12.56
CA ALA A 11 0.87 -16.45 -12.41
C ALA A 11 -0.10 -17.24 -11.52
N ARG A 12 -0.15 -18.59 -11.65
CA ARG A 12 -0.97 -19.46 -10.79
C ARG A 12 -0.48 -19.47 -9.34
N ILE A 13 0.83 -19.50 -9.12
CA ILE A 13 1.43 -19.40 -7.77
C ILE A 13 1.03 -18.06 -7.12
N LEU A 14 1.22 -16.96 -7.85
CA LEU A 14 0.91 -15.62 -7.34
C LEU A 14 -0.58 -15.47 -7.02
N ALA A 15 -1.47 -15.97 -7.90
CA ALA A 15 -2.92 -15.93 -7.67
C ALA A 15 -3.32 -16.70 -6.40
N ALA A 16 -2.75 -17.89 -6.18
CA ALA A 16 -3.01 -18.68 -4.98
C ALA A 16 -2.49 -17.99 -3.71
N LEU A 17 -1.28 -17.41 -3.75
CA LEU A 17 -0.70 -16.67 -2.62
C LEU A 17 -1.45 -15.37 -2.32
N GLN A 18 -2.05 -14.71 -3.31
CA GLN A 18 -2.92 -13.55 -3.10
C GLN A 18 -4.23 -13.93 -2.39
N GLN A 19 -4.73 -15.17 -2.59
CA GLN A 19 -5.92 -15.66 -1.87
C GLN A 19 -5.58 -16.07 -0.44
N ASP A 20 -4.47 -16.78 -0.24
CA ASP A 20 -3.98 -17.21 1.08
C ASP A 20 -2.45 -17.17 1.13
N GLY A 21 -1.92 -16.07 1.65
CA GLY A 21 -0.47 -15.90 1.85
C GLY A 21 0.12 -16.78 2.96
N ARG A 22 -0.70 -17.53 3.71
CA ARG A 22 -0.28 -18.47 4.76
C ARG A 22 -0.36 -19.93 4.33
N THR A 23 -0.77 -20.20 3.10
CA THR A 23 -0.84 -21.57 2.58
C THR A 23 0.54 -22.24 2.67
N THR A 24 0.55 -23.54 2.98
CA THR A 24 1.82 -24.28 3.01
C THR A 24 2.32 -24.52 1.58
N ASN A 25 3.64 -24.71 1.42
CA ASN A 25 4.20 -25.02 0.11
C ASN A 25 3.61 -26.31 -0.49
N GLN A 26 3.31 -27.32 0.35
CA GLN A 26 2.66 -28.55 -0.11
C GLN A 26 1.26 -28.27 -0.65
N THR A 27 0.43 -27.57 0.12
CA THR A 27 -0.94 -27.20 -0.29
C THR A 27 -0.94 -26.36 -1.57
N LEU A 28 0.00 -25.42 -1.66
CA LEU A 28 0.18 -24.60 -2.86
C LEU A 28 0.54 -25.44 -4.07
N ALA A 29 1.52 -26.33 -3.94
CA ALA A 29 1.98 -27.22 -5.00
C ALA A 29 0.85 -28.14 -5.50
N ASP A 30 0.13 -28.76 -4.57
CA ASP A 30 -1.01 -29.64 -4.88
C ASP A 30 -2.12 -28.87 -5.65
N GLY A 31 -2.43 -27.65 -5.20
CA GLY A 31 -3.44 -26.78 -5.83
C GLY A 31 -3.10 -26.35 -7.26
N ILE A 32 -1.82 -26.25 -7.60
CA ILE A 32 -1.36 -25.90 -8.96
C ILE A 32 -0.89 -27.10 -9.78
N GLY A 33 -0.97 -28.32 -9.23
CA GLY A 33 -0.57 -29.55 -9.92
C GLY A 33 0.94 -29.69 -10.12
N MET A 34 1.73 -29.32 -9.10
CA MET A 34 3.20 -29.43 -9.08
C MET A 34 3.69 -30.27 -7.92
N SER A 35 4.95 -30.73 -8.02
CA SER A 35 5.68 -31.24 -6.88
C SER A 35 6.14 -30.11 -5.94
N ALA A 36 6.22 -30.39 -4.65
CA ALA A 36 6.53 -29.38 -3.62
C ALA A 36 7.90 -28.70 -3.83
N SER A 37 8.94 -29.45 -4.19
CA SER A 37 10.29 -28.90 -4.34
C SER A 37 10.44 -27.90 -5.50
N PRO A 38 9.96 -28.16 -6.74
CA PRO A 38 9.98 -27.13 -7.78
C PRO A 38 9.05 -25.95 -7.48
N CYS A 39 7.91 -26.17 -6.79
CA CYS A 39 7.04 -25.10 -6.35
C CYS A 39 7.78 -24.15 -5.39
N TRP A 40 8.42 -24.68 -4.37
CA TRP A 40 9.22 -23.91 -3.41
C TRP A 40 10.31 -23.07 -4.10
N ARG A 41 11.04 -23.66 -5.04
CA ARG A 41 12.08 -22.92 -5.78
C ARG A 41 11.51 -21.73 -6.56
N ARG A 42 10.33 -21.90 -7.19
CA ARG A 42 9.67 -20.79 -7.90
C ARG A 42 9.22 -19.68 -6.96
N VAL A 43 8.61 -20.01 -5.82
CA VAL A 43 8.24 -19.02 -4.81
C VAL A 43 9.46 -18.23 -4.35
N ARG A 44 10.57 -18.92 -4.03
CA ARG A 44 11.84 -18.28 -3.64
C ARG A 44 12.36 -17.33 -4.73
N GLN A 45 12.35 -17.73 -5.99
CA GLN A 45 12.74 -16.86 -7.10
C GLN A 45 11.86 -15.62 -7.21
N LEU A 46 10.54 -15.76 -7.04
CA LEU A 46 9.61 -14.62 -7.05
C LEU A 46 9.85 -13.65 -5.89
N GLU A 47 10.24 -14.16 -4.72
CA GLU A 47 10.64 -13.35 -3.55
C GLU A 47 12.00 -12.66 -3.78
N GLU A 48 13.00 -13.38 -4.25
CA GLU A 48 14.34 -12.86 -4.53
C GLU A 48 14.33 -11.75 -5.59
N HIS A 49 13.54 -11.93 -6.64
CA HIS A 49 13.33 -10.92 -7.70
C HIS A 49 12.34 -9.80 -7.31
N LYS A 50 11.84 -9.79 -6.05
CA LYS A 50 10.90 -8.79 -5.55
C LYS A 50 9.57 -8.71 -6.30
N VAL A 51 9.19 -9.76 -7.03
CA VAL A 51 7.83 -9.90 -7.56
C VAL A 51 6.86 -10.07 -6.38
N ILE A 52 7.21 -10.93 -5.42
CA ILE A 52 6.59 -10.98 -4.09
C ILE A 52 7.38 -10.04 -3.19
N GLN A 53 6.79 -8.91 -2.83
CA GLN A 53 7.44 -7.91 -1.97
C GLN A 53 7.33 -8.24 -0.48
N GLY A 54 6.41 -9.13 -0.10
CA GLY A 54 6.20 -9.56 1.28
C GLY A 54 4.79 -10.11 1.50
N TYR A 55 4.54 -10.53 2.73
CA TYR A 55 3.25 -11.04 3.19
C TYR A 55 2.74 -10.14 4.32
N ARG A 56 1.49 -9.72 4.25
CA ARG A 56 0.90 -8.81 5.24
C ARG A 56 -0.41 -9.36 5.77
N ALA A 57 -0.67 -9.15 7.05
CA ALA A 57 -1.97 -9.41 7.62
C ALA A 57 -2.98 -8.36 7.13
N VAL A 58 -4.14 -8.81 6.68
CA VAL A 58 -5.29 -7.93 6.40
C VAL A 58 -6.09 -7.81 7.70
N LEU A 59 -6.16 -6.60 8.25
CA LEU A 59 -6.82 -6.33 9.53
C LEU A 59 -8.20 -5.72 9.31
N ASP A 60 -9.16 -6.15 10.14
CA ASP A 60 -10.42 -5.43 10.29
C ASP A 60 -10.17 -4.16 11.12
N ARG A 61 -10.08 -3.01 10.45
CA ARG A 61 -9.76 -1.73 11.09
C ARG A 61 -10.72 -1.35 12.22
N ARG A 62 -12.01 -1.72 12.10
CA ARG A 62 -13.01 -1.42 13.13
C ARG A 62 -12.76 -2.22 14.40
N LYS A 63 -12.34 -3.49 14.26
CA LYS A 63 -12.02 -4.35 15.41
C LYS A 63 -10.77 -3.92 16.17
N ILE A 64 -9.87 -3.16 15.52
CA ILE A 64 -8.69 -2.58 16.17
C ILE A 64 -8.88 -1.11 16.57
N GLY A 65 -10.15 -0.63 16.55
CA GLY A 65 -10.50 0.71 17.02
C GLY A 65 -10.34 1.84 15.99
N LEU A 66 -10.05 1.54 14.73
CA LEU A 66 -9.92 2.53 13.65
C LEU A 66 -11.22 2.61 12.85
N GLY A 67 -12.21 3.35 13.40
CA GLY A 67 -13.55 3.44 12.85
C GLY A 67 -13.65 4.18 11.51
N VAL A 68 -12.75 5.12 11.25
CA VAL A 68 -12.80 6.04 10.12
C VAL A 68 -11.69 5.75 9.12
N LEU A 69 -12.05 5.72 7.83
CA LEU A 69 -11.14 5.69 6.69
C LEU A 69 -11.41 6.91 5.83
N VAL A 70 -10.36 7.66 5.51
CA VAL A 70 -10.45 8.88 4.73
C VAL A 70 -9.40 8.85 3.62
N PHE A 71 -9.81 9.20 2.42
CA PHE A 71 -8.87 9.59 1.37
C PHE A 71 -8.69 11.11 1.38
N VAL A 72 -7.46 11.57 1.43
CA VAL A 72 -7.13 13.00 1.42
C VAL A 72 -6.38 13.32 0.15
N ARG A 73 -7.00 14.13 -0.72
CA ARG A 73 -6.33 14.69 -1.90
C ARG A 73 -5.55 15.91 -1.46
N VAL A 74 -4.32 15.99 -1.91
CA VAL A 74 -3.42 17.10 -1.58
C VAL A 74 -2.84 17.70 -2.86
N THR A 75 -2.87 19.02 -2.96
CA THR A 75 -2.15 19.79 -3.96
C THR A 75 -1.04 20.56 -3.26
N ILE A 76 0.17 20.55 -3.82
CA ILE A 76 1.33 21.27 -3.29
C ILE A 76 1.65 22.50 -4.14
N ASP A 77 2.21 23.55 -3.49
CA ASP A 77 2.52 24.82 -4.17
C ASP A 77 3.72 24.73 -5.13
N ARG A 78 4.56 23.73 -4.96
CA ARG A 78 5.83 23.59 -5.67
C ARG A 78 5.90 22.23 -6.34
N HIS A 79 6.26 22.26 -7.62
CA HIS A 79 6.26 21.08 -8.50
C HIS A 79 7.66 20.54 -8.79
N SER A 80 8.65 20.79 -7.90
CA SER A 80 9.94 20.13 -8.07
C SER A 80 9.89 18.69 -7.57
N GLU A 81 10.55 17.79 -8.29
CA GLU A 81 10.62 16.37 -7.90
C GLU A 81 11.21 16.17 -6.50
N VAL A 82 12.13 17.05 -6.09
CA VAL A 82 12.76 17.02 -4.76
C VAL A 82 11.74 17.33 -3.66
N GLU A 83 10.89 18.33 -3.87
CA GLU A 83 9.86 18.73 -2.90
C GLU A 83 8.75 17.68 -2.81
N ALA A 84 8.34 17.10 -3.94
CA ALA A 84 7.38 16.01 -3.98
C ALA A 84 7.87 14.79 -3.19
N ARG A 85 9.13 14.37 -3.38
CA ARG A 85 9.72 13.27 -2.61
C ARG A 85 9.84 13.57 -1.12
N LYS A 86 10.19 14.82 -0.76
CA LYS A 86 10.25 15.24 0.63
C LYS A 86 8.89 15.17 1.29
N PHE A 87 7.86 15.69 0.63
CA PHE A 87 6.47 15.61 1.10
C PHE A 87 6.04 14.15 1.32
N GLU A 88 6.31 13.27 0.35
CA GLU A 88 5.99 11.84 0.45
C GLU A 88 6.67 11.20 1.67
N GLN A 89 7.94 11.49 1.92
CA GLN A 89 8.68 10.98 3.07
C GLN A 89 8.11 11.50 4.40
N GLU A 90 7.79 12.79 4.49
CA GLU A 90 7.19 13.39 5.68
C GLU A 90 5.82 12.78 5.98
N VAL A 91 4.99 12.60 4.96
CA VAL A 91 3.65 12.01 5.08
C VAL A 91 3.71 10.54 5.49
N MET A 92 4.59 9.75 4.89
CA MET A 92 4.73 8.32 5.19
C MET A 92 5.35 8.05 6.57
N ALA A 93 5.90 9.05 7.22
CA ALA A 93 6.35 8.97 8.62
C ALA A 93 5.20 9.17 9.63
N LEU A 94 4.01 9.57 9.19
CA LEU A 94 2.84 9.78 10.05
C LEU A 94 2.12 8.43 10.28
N GLU A 95 1.89 8.09 11.55
CA GLU A 95 1.30 6.79 11.93
C GLU A 95 -0.13 6.58 11.40
N ASP A 96 -0.91 7.66 11.29
CA ASP A 96 -2.29 7.61 10.78
C ASP A 96 -2.37 7.47 9.25
N VAL A 97 -1.25 7.64 8.53
CA VAL A 97 -1.19 7.51 7.07
C VAL A 97 -0.75 6.10 6.68
N VAL A 98 -1.65 5.34 6.09
CA VAL A 98 -1.38 3.95 5.67
C VAL A 98 -0.86 3.83 4.24
N ALA A 99 -1.10 4.84 3.41
CA ALA A 99 -0.56 4.90 2.04
C ALA A 99 -0.52 6.35 1.53
N CYS A 100 0.45 6.63 0.64
CA CYS A 100 0.58 7.87 -0.11
C CYS A 100 0.82 7.51 -1.58
N TYR A 101 0.01 8.06 -2.46
CA TYR A 101 0.12 7.86 -3.91
C TYR A 101 0.36 9.19 -4.58
N SER A 102 1.38 9.29 -5.46
CA SER A 102 1.45 10.37 -6.43
C SER A 102 0.43 10.12 -7.53
N ILE A 103 -0.39 11.11 -7.83
CA ILE A 103 -1.49 10.98 -8.77
C ILE A 103 -1.39 12.04 -9.88
N GLY A 104 -1.98 11.75 -11.03
CA GLY A 104 -2.16 12.74 -12.09
C GLY A 104 -3.54 13.40 -11.99
N GLY A 105 -3.68 14.61 -12.55
CA GLY A 105 -4.94 15.35 -12.59
C GLY A 105 -4.87 16.66 -11.81
N ASP A 106 -5.91 16.94 -11.07
CA ASP A 106 -6.13 18.20 -10.34
C ASP A 106 -5.58 18.17 -8.89
N ALA A 107 -4.91 17.10 -8.49
CA ALA A 107 -4.17 17.00 -7.25
C ALA A 107 -2.85 16.24 -7.48
N ASP A 108 -1.88 16.43 -6.59
CA ASP A 108 -0.55 15.83 -6.70
C ASP A 108 -0.44 14.51 -5.93
N PHE A 109 -1.15 14.41 -4.80
CA PHE A 109 -1.11 13.24 -3.93
C PHE A 109 -2.49 12.80 -3.46
N LEU A 110 -2.62 11.49 -3.26
CA LEU A 110 -3.75 10.86 -2.58
C LEU A 110 -3.22 10.11 -1.37
N LEU A 111 -3.63 10.53 -0.18
CA LEU A 111 -3.31 9.87 1.07
C LEU A 111 -4.46 8.97 1.49
N GLN A 112 -4.14 7.81 2.02
CA GLN A 112 -5.08 6.96 2.73
C GLN A 112 -4.82 7.08 4.21
N VAL A 113 -5.78 7.62 4.96
CA VAL A 113 -5.68 7.93 6.39
C VAL A 113 -6.68 7.10 7.15
N VAL A 114 -6.27 6.55 8.29
CA VAL A 114 -7.16 5.86 9.24
C VAL A 114 -7.20 6.62 10.55
N SER A 115 -8.37 6.64 11.20
CA SER A 115 -8.55 7.30 12.48
C SER A 115 -9.60 6.59 13.34
N ARG A 116 -9.60 6.85 14.64
CA ARG A 116 -10.60 6.27 15.55
C ARG A 116 -12.00 6.79 15.26
N ASP A 117 -12.11 8.10 15.11
CA ASP A 117 -13.36 8.83 14.91
C ASP A 117 -13.12 10.09 14.05
N LEU A 118 -14.21 10.81 13.75
CA LEU A 118 -14.14 12.01 12.91
C LEU A 118 -13.45 13.18 13.60
N ASP A 119 -13.59 13.32 14.91
CA ASP A 119 -12.98 14.41 15.67
C ASP A 119 -11.45 14.24 15.69
N THR A 120 -10.98 13.03 15.98
CA THR A 120 -9.55 12.67 15.91
C THR A 120 -8.99 12.91 14.50
N PHE A 121 -9.74 12.55 13.45
CA PHE A 121 -9.33 12.82 12.07
C PHE A 121 -9.25 14.33 11.79
N ALA A 122 -10.26 15.09 12.22
CA ALA A 122 -10.28 16.54 11.99
C ALA A 122 -9.08 17.23 12.66
N ASP A 123 -8.76 16.86 13.89
CA ASP A 123 -7.59 17.35 14.61
C ASP A 123 -6.30 17.00 13.90
N PHE A 124 -6.14 15.75 13.45
CA PHE A 124 -4.99 15.29 12.69
C PHE A 124 -4.84 16.05 11.37
N ALA A 125 -5.92 16.18 10.60
CA ALA A 125 -5.91 16.87 9.31
C ALA A 125 -5.50 18.33 9.47
N MET A 126 -6.03 19.04 10.47
CA MET A 126 -5.78 20.48 10.67
C MET A 126 -4.46 20.78 11.39
N SER A 127 -4.05 19.92 12.33
CA SER A 127 -2.87 20.16 13.17
C SER A 127 -1.59 19.55 12.59
N VAL A 128 -1.72 18.49 11.78
CA VAL A 128 -0.57 17.77 11.23
C VAL A 128 -0.51 17.93 9.72
N ILE A 129 -1.47 17.37 8.96
CA ILE A 129 -1.37 17.34 7.49
C ILE A 129 -1.29 18.78 6.95
N ARG A 130 -2.21 19.64 7.33
CA ARG A 130 -2.27 21.02 6.81
C ARG A 130 -1.04 21.87 7.14
N ARG A 131 -0.23 21.45 8.11
CA ARG A 131 1.01 22.16 8.50
C ARG A 131 2.25 21.64 7.78
N LEU A 132 2.14 20.58 7.01
CA LEU A 132 3.25 20.12 6.17
C LEU A 132 3.63 21.19 5.16
N THR A 133 4.92 21.30 4.90
CA THR A 133 5.45 22.34 4.02
C THR A 133 4.95 22.18 2.59
N GLY A 134 4.45 23.27 2.03
CA GLY A 134 4.07 23.33 0.60
C GLY A 134 2.65 22.91 0.28
N ILE A 135 1.80 22.61 1.27
CA ILE A 135 0.39 22.31 0.98
C ILE A 135 -0.35 23.58 0.55
N LYS A 136 -0.93 23.53 -0.64
CA LYS A 136 -1.79 24.55 -1.22
C LYS A 136 -3.26 24.25 -0.94
N GLU A 137 -3.66 23.02 -1.20
CA GLU A 137 -5.06 22.59 -1.08
C GLU A 137 -5.13 21.17 -0.51
N MET A 138 -6.18 20.93 0.27
CA MET A 138 -6.45 19.61 0.85
C MET A 138 -7.96 19.37 0.82
N GLN A 139 -8.36 18.19 0.32
CA GLN A 139 -9.75 17.76 0.26
C GLN A 139 -9.88 16.35 0.85
N SER A 140 -10.76 16.20 1.85
CA SER A 140 -11.02 14.93 2.52
C SER A 140 -12.25 14.24 1.94
N MET A 141 -12.14 12.94 1.67
CA MET A 141 -13.21 12.07 1.16
C MET A 141 -13.39 10.92 2.13
N PHE A 142 -14.54 10.85 2.77
CA PHE A 142 -14.87 9.82 3.77
C PHE A 142 -15.44 8.56 3.11
N VAL A 143 -15.08 7.36 3.66
CA VAL A 143 -15.51 6.04 3.16
C VAL A 143 -16.45 5.38 4.17
#